data_d4262992a8d0962f23616e9d2e330125
#
_entry.id   d4262992a8d0962f23616e9d2e330125
#
_cell.length_a   1.000
_cell.length_b   1.000
_cell.length_c   1.000
_cell.angle_alpha   90.00
_cell.angle_beta   90.00
_cell.angle_gamma   90.00
#
_symmetry.space_group_name_H-M   'P 1'
#
loop_
_entity.id
_entity.type
_entity.pdbx_description
1 polymer ?
#
loop_
_entity_poly.entity_id
_entity_poly.type
_entity_poly.pdbx_seq_one_letter_code
_entity_poly.pdbx_strand_id
1 'polypeptide(L)'
;MANSISQKLRIRDNFKLFTLNAPSDFKKDLKDLPAGVKILDAAKDYDQVHWFVNNRKQLEKEMSKVMKLIKDDVIVWVYYPKGSSGVQTDLTRDKGWDCLLSEGDKLTWISLISFNDTWSVFGFRAKTEADKKKEAKPNVREIFNWVDPVAKTVKLPTDLADALRKNKKEAANFDSLSFTNKKEYLEWIVTAKRDETRAERIKGTIERLGKGWKNPRNI
;
A
#
# COMPACT_ATOMS: atom_id res chain seq x y z
N MET A 1 -3.49 19.26 1.05
CA MET A 1 -2.77 19.41 -0.25
C MET A 1 -2.26 18.05 -0.69
N ALA A 2 -2.34 17.72 -1.98
CA ALA A 2 -1.79 16.46 -2.50
C ALA A 2 -0.25 16.54 -2.55
N ASN A 3 0.44 15.46 -2.17
CA ASN A 3 1.89 15.40 -2.24
C ASN A 3 2.39 15.54 -3.68
N SER A 4 3.45 16.33 -3.88
CA SER A 4 4.13 16.46 -5.17
C SER A 4 4.77 15.12 -5.60
N ILE A 5 5.17 15.02 -6.87
CA ILE A 5 5.85 13.84 -7.39
C ILE A 5 7.17 13.57 -6.66
N SER A 6 7.96 14.61 -6.41
CA SER A 6 9.22 14.50 -5.67
C SER A 6 9.01 14.01 -4.24
N GLN A 7 7.96 14.48 -3.57
CA GLN A 7 7.59 14.01 -2.23
C GLN A 7 7.15 12.53 -2.24
N LYS A 8 6.35 12.13 -3.23
CA LYS A 8 5.93 10.72 -3.39
C LYS A 8 7.13 9.80 -3.63
N LEU A 9 8.10 10.25 -4.42
CA LEU A 9 9.35 9.54 -4.68
C LEU A 9 10.36 9.67 -3.52
N ARG A 10 10.00 10.36 -2.43
CA ARG A 10 10.85 10.55 -1.24
C ARG A 10 12.20 11.21 -1.56
N ILE A 11 12.24 12.08 -2.56
CA ILE A 11 13.43 12.86 -2.91
C ILE A 11 13.61 13.94 -1.84
N ARG A 12 14.86 14.12 -1.37
CA ARG A 12 15.23 15.10 -0.35
C ARG A 12 16.27 16.07 -0.90
N ASP A 13 16.54 17.14 -0.17
CA ASP A 13 17.60 18.11 -0.51
C ASP A 13 18.93 17.39 -0.71
N ASN A 14 19.68 17.87 -1.70
CA ASN A 14 21.01 17.41 -2.08
C ASN A 14 21.10 15.94 -2.55
N PHE A 15 19.96 15.24 -2.76
CA PHE A 15 19.97 13.87 -3.26
C PHE A 15 20.60 13.77 -4.65
N LYS A 16 21.33 12.68 -4.85
CA LYS A 16 21.90 12.25 -6.11
C LYS A 16 21.08 11.11 -6.68
N LEU A 17 20.37 11.38 -7.77
CA LEU A 17 19.48 10.44 -8.44
C LEU A 17 20.22 9.78 -9.59
N PHE A 18 20.63 8.54 -9.43
CA PHE A 18 21.22 7.76 -10.53
C PHE A 18 20.11 7.25 -11.44
N THR A 19 20.23 7.46 -12.75
CA THR A 19 19.24 7.06 -13.74
C THR A 19 19.75 5.96 -14.66
N LEU A 20 18.88 5.00 -14.95
CA LEU A 20 19.09 3.95 -15.95
C LEU A 20 17.97 4.04 -16.98
N ASN A 21 18.34 4.25 -18.24
CA ASN A 21 17.43 4.35 -19.40
C ASN A 21 16.36 5.45 -19.23
N ALA A 22 16.63 6.50 -18.47
CA ALA A 22 15.67 7.57 -18.27
C ALA A 22 15.39 8.32 -19.60
N PRO A 23 14.13 8.64 -19.90
CA PRO A 23 13.79 9.50 -21.04
C PRO A 23 14.33 10.91 -20.83
N SER A 24 14.56 11.65 -21.91
CA SER A 24 15.15 13.00 -21.89
C SER A 24 14.33 14.03 -21.11
N ASP A 25 13.04 13.82 -20.99
CA ASP A 25 12.08 14.66 -20.28
C ASP A 25 11.93 14.32 -18.79
N PHE A 26 12.57 13.26 -18.30
CA PHE A 26 12.49 12.81 -16.92
C PHE A 26 12.69 13.96 -15.91
N LYS A 27 13.68 14.81 -16.12
CA LYS A 27 13.95 15.96 -15.27
C LYS A 27 12.79 16.96 -15.23
N LYS A 28 12.11 17.17 -16.35
CA LYS A 28 10.94 18.06 -16.44
C LYS A 28 9.74 17.52 -15.70
N ASP A 29 9.61 16.19 -15.72
CA ASP A 29 8.49 15.50 -15.05
C ASP A 29 8.64 15.45 -13.53
N LEU A 30 9.88 15.59 -13.02
CA LEU A 30 10.17 15.71 -11.59
C LEU A 30 9.88 17.13 -11.07
N LYS A 31 8.70 17.66 -11.34
CA LYS A 31 8.27 18.98 -10.84
C LYS A 31 8.57 19.12 -9.35
N ASP A 32 8.93 20.33 -8.92
CA ASP A 32 9.21 20.69 -7.52
C ASP A 32 10.36 19.87 -6.89
N LEU A 33 11.47 19.76 -7.59
CA LEU A 33 12.69 19.14 -7.05
C LEU A 33 13.17 19.93 -5.83
N PRO A 34 13.54 19.24 -4.73
CA PRO A 34 14.20 19.85 -3.59
C PRO A 34 15.56 20.51 -3.97
N ALA A 35 16.05 21.38 -3.10
CA ALA A 35 17.29 22.11 -3.35
C ALA A 35 18.48 21.15 -3.49
N GLY A 36 19.40 21.48 -4.42
CA GLY A 36 20.66 20.76 -4.58
C GLY A 36 20.57 19.35 -5.17
N VAL A 37 19.38 18.89 -5.60
CA VAL A 37 19.23 17.58 -6.23
C VAL A 37 20.00 17.50 -7.55
N LYS A 38 20.76 16.42 -7.74
CA LYS A 38 21.52 16.12 -8.95
C LYS A 38 21.02 14.85 -9.60
N ILE A 39 20.86 14.88 -10.92
CA ILE A 39 20.55 13.70 -11.74
C ILE A 39 21.84 13.22 -12.37
N LEU A 40 22.17 11.94 -12.21
CA LEU A 40 23.42 11.32 -12.63
C LEU A 40 23.14 10.18 -13.61
N ASP A 41 24.01 10.03 -14.57
CA ASP A 41 24.06 8.92 -15.53
C ASP A 41 25.11 7.84 -15.17
N ALA A 42 25.94 8.11 -14.15
CA ALA A 42 26.97 7.22 -13.65
C ALA A 42 26.74 6.82 -12.18
N ALA A 43 26.83 5.52 -11.88
CA ALA A 43 26.60 4.94 -10.57
C ALA A 43 27.82 5.05 -9.65
N LYS A 44 28.33 6.26 -9.38
CA LYS A 44 29.48 6.45 -8.48
C LYS A 44 29.06 6.66 -7.03
N ASP A 45 28.13 7.58 -6.81
CA ASP A 45 27.65 8.00 -5.50
C ASP A 45 26.22 8.50 -5.68
N TYR A 46 25.25 7.79 -5.13
CA TYR A 46 23.83 8.05 -5.34
C TYR A 46 23.01 7.68 -4.08
N ASP A 47 21.91 8.40 -3.92
CA ASP A 47 20.95 8.20 -2.84
C ASP A 47 19.72 7.42 -3.30
N GLN A 48 19.41 7.49 -4.61
CA GLN A 48 18.34 6.73 -5.23
C GLN A 48 18.73 6.27 -6.62
N VAL A 49 18.11 5.18 -7.07
CA VAL A 49 18.20 4.68 -8.44
C VAL A 49 16.84 4.81 -9.11
N HIS A 50 16.80 5.41 -10.29
CA HIS A 50 15.62 5.55 -11.13
C HIS A 50 15.81 4.73 -12.41
N TRP A 51 15.17 3.57 -12.48
CA TRP A 51 15.34 2.58 -13.53
C TRP A 51 14.11 2.48 -14.41
N PHE A 52 14.27 2.76 -15.70
CA PHE A 52 13.23 2.72 -16.71
C PHE A 52 13.32 1.43 -17.52
N VAL A 53 12.24 0.67 -17.55
CA VAL A 53 12.12 -0.58 -18.31
C VAL A 53 10.89 -0.54 -19.21
N ASN A 54 11.07 -0.89 -20.48
CA ASN A 54 9.98 -0.89 -21.45
C ASN A 54 9.28 -2.26 -21.55
N ASN A 55 9.98 -3.33 -21.21
CA ASN A 55 9.44 -4.68 -21.34
C ASN A 55 10.19 -5.67 -20.42
N ARG A 56 9.64 -6.88 -20.31
CA ARG A 56 10.17 -7.97 -19.49
C ARG A 56 11.59 -8.36 -19.88
N LYS A 57 11.90 -8.44 -21.17
CA LYS A 57 13.24 -8.82 -21.66
C LYS A 57 14.30 -7.84 -21.16
N GLN A 58 14.03 -6.54 -21.20
CA GLN A 58 14.91 -5.52 -20.66
C GLN A 58 15.06 -5.63 -19.15
N LEU A 59 13.95 -5.81 -18.43
CA LEU A 59 13.92 -6.02 -16.98
C LEU A 59 14.84 -7.18 -16.58
N GLU A 60 14.67 -8.34 -17.19
CA GLU A 60 15.45 -9.55 -16.92
C GLU A 60 16.95 -9.36 -17.22
N LYS A 61 17.27 -8.73 -18.35
CA LYS A 61 18.67 -8.45 -18.77
C LYS A 61 19.39 -7.53 -17.78
N GLU A 62 18.71 -6.54 -17.22
CA GLU A 62 19.30 -5.52 -16.39
C GLU A 62 19.22 -5.85 -14.89
N MET A 63 18.40 -6.80 -14.50
CA MET A 63 18.09 -7.16 -13.11
C MET A 63 19.35 -7.39 -12.27
N SER A 64 20.28 -8.21 -12.74
CA SER A 64 21.53 -8.51 -12.01
C SER A 64 22.39 -7.27 -11.76
N LYS A 65 22.42 -6.32 -12.70
CA LYS A 65 23.10 -5.05 -12.55
C LYS A 65 22.42 -4.19 -11.49
N VAL A 66 21.09 -4.10 -11.54
CA VAL A 66 20.33 -3.26 -10.61
C VAL A 66 20.39 -3.82 -9.18
N MET A 67 20.32 -5.14 -9.00
CA MET A 67 20.47 -5.76 -7.68
C MET A 67 21.81 -5.41 -7.00
N LYS A 68 22.88 -5.23 -7.76
CA LYS A 68 24.20 -4.79 -7.23
C LYS A 68 24.23 -3.32 -6.81
N LEU A 69 23.26 -2.53 -7.25
CA LEU A 69 23.11 -1.12 -6.85
C LEU A 69 22.35 -0.95 -5.54
N ILE A 70 21.72 -2.01 -5.05
CA ILE A 70 20.97 -1.97 -3.79
C ILE A 70 21.98 -2.05 -2.64
N LYS A 71 22.06 -0.98 -1.87
CA LYS A 71 22.90 -0.89 -0.68
C LYS A 71 22.18 -0.02 0.35
N ASP A 72 22.37 -0.31 1.62
CA ASP A 72 21.82 0.47 2.73
C ASP A 72 20.35 0.87 2.53
N ASP A 73 20.04 2.15 2.67
CA ASP A 73 18.69 2.71 2.52
C ASP A 73 18.38 3.18 1.09
N VAL A 74 19.21 2.83 0.10
CA VAL A 74 18.99 3.21 -1.29
C VAL A 74 17.67 2.64 -1.79
N ILE A 75 16.81 3.53 -2.28
CA ILE A 75 15.56 3.14 -2.94
C ILE A 75 15.81 3.02 -4.45
N VAL A 76 15.40 1.90 -5.01
CA VAL A 76 15.30 1.70 -6.45
C VAL A 76 13.86 1.94 -6.88
N TRP A 77 13.64 2.92 -7.74
CA TRP A 77 12.37 3.22 -8.37
C TRP A 77 12.34 2.64 -9.78
N VAL A 78 11.42 1.69 -10.04
CA VAL A 78 11.24 1.05 -11.35
C VAL A 78 10.08 1.68 -12.08
N TYR A 79 10.38 2.26 -13.23
CA TYR A 79 9.41 2.89 -14.11
C TYR A 79 9.05 1.94 -15.25
N TYR A 80 7.76 1.79 -15.52
CA TYR A 80 7.26 0.97 -16.61
C TYR A 80 6.08 1.66 -17.32
N PRO A 81 5.87 1.39 -18.63
CA PRO A 81 4.80 2.03 -19.39
C PRO A 81 3.43 1.67 -18.83
N LYS A 82 2.53 2.64 -18.75
CA LYS A 82 1.13 2.41 -18.46
C LYS A 82 0.44 1.73 -19.65
N GLY A 83 -0.54 0.88 -19.40
CA GLY A 83 -1.37 0.29 -20.46
C GLY A 83 -2.11 1.35 -21.32
N SER A 84 -2.40 2.52 -20.76
CA SER A 84 -3.03 3.65 -21.45
C SER A 84 -2.06 4.54 -22.25
N SER A 85 -0.74 4.31 -22.14
CA SER A 85 0.29 5.18 -22.74
C SER A 85 0.46 5.00 -24.26
N GLY A 86 -0.10 3.95 -24.84
CA GLY A 86 0.16 3.57 -26.23
C GLY A 86 1.52 2.91 -26.48
N VAL A 87 2.40 2.86 -25.48
CA VAL A 87 3.69 2.15 -25.57
C VAL A 87 3.44 0.66 -25.42
N GLN A 88 3.88 -0.11 -26.42
CA GLN A 88 3.74 -1.57 -26.36
C GLN A 88 4.67 -2.15 -25.28
N THR A 89 4.10 -2.88 -24.35
CA THR A 89 4.79 -3.50 -23.22
C THR A 89 4.10 -4.79 -22.79
N ASP A 90 4.86 -5.74 -22.26
CA ASP A 90 4.38 -6.93 -21.57
C ASP A 90 4.45 -6.81 -20.04
N LEU A 91 4.83 -5.62 -19.55
CA LEU A 91 4.78 -5.26 -18.13
C LEU A 91 3.47 -4.54 -17.82
N THR A 92 2.77 -5.01 -16.81
CA THR A 92 1.58 -4.35 -16.27
C THR A 92 1.73 -4.18 -14.77
N ARG A 93 0.74 -3.58 -14.11
CA ARG A 93 0.72 -3.50 -12.65
C ARG A 93 0.94 -4.87 -11.99
N ASP A 94 0.36 -5.92 -12.55
CA ASP A 94 0.23 -7.21 -11.88
C ASP A 94 0.95 -8.36 -12.62
N LYS A 95 1.62 -8.09 -13.76
CA LYS A 95 2.25 -9.13 -14.60
C LYS A 95 3.63 -8.70 -15.11
N GLY A 96 4.51 -9.68 -15.31
CA GLY A 96 5.82 -9.53 -15.92
C GLY A 96 6.97 -9.32 -14.92
N TRP A 97 6.72 -9.44 -13.64
CA TRP A 97 7.67 -9.14 -12.56
C TRP A 97 8.32 -10.37 -11.92
N ASP A 98 8.18 -11.55 -12.52
CA ASP A 98 8.59 -12.81 -11.91
C ASP A 98 10.05 -12.81 -11.43
N CYS A 99 10.98 -12.28 -12.25
CA CYS A 99 12.40 -12.20 -11.89
C CYS A 99 12.66 -11.25 -10.70
N LEU A 100 11.86 -10.20 -10.54
CA LEU A 100 11.98 -9.28 -9.41
C LEU A 100 11.28 -9.83 -8.17
N LEU A 101 10.15 -10.51 -8.34
CA LEU A 101 9.41 -11.14 -7.25
C LEU A 101 10.17 -12.32 -6.65
N SER A 102 10.99 -13.02 -7.43
CA SER A 102 11.87 -14.10 -6.91
C SER A 102 12.92 -13.60 -5.91
N GLU A 103 13.24 -12.32 -5.91
CA GLU A 103 14.11 -11.66 -4.92
C GLU A 103 13.35 -11.08 -3.73
N GLY A 104 12.05 -11.33 -3.64
CA GLY A 104 11.15 -10.73 -2.64
C GLY A 104 11.57 -10.91 -1.19
N ASP A 105 12.23 -12.01 -0.87
CA ASP A 105 12.76 -12.28 0.48
C ASP A 105 13.86 -11.30 0.90
N LYS A 106 14.55 -10.69 -0.07
CA LYS A 106 15.64 -9.73 0.14
C LYS A 106 15.15 -8.29 0.06
N LEU A 107 13.94 -8.06 -0.42
CA LEU A 107 13.44 -6.73 -0.77
C LEU A 107 12.24 -6.32 0.08
N THR A 108 12.16 -5.03 0.37
CA THR A 108 10.96 -4.38 0.92
C THR A 108 10.35 -3.48 -0.15
N TRP A 109 9.09 -3.72 -0.45
CA TRP A 109 8.32 -2.96 -1.42
C TRP A 109 7.86 -1.62 -0.86
N ILE A 110 7.85 -0.61 -1.73
CA ILE A 110 7.41 0.74 -1.43
C ILE A 110 6.17 1.05 -2.27
N SER A 111 5.71 2.27 -2.24
CA SER A 111 4.48 2.70 -2.91
C SER A 111 4.52 2.51 -4.43
N LEU A 112 3.36 2.19 -5.01
CA LEU A 112 3.08 2.36 -6.43
C LEU A 112 2.57 3.79 -6.67
N ILE A 113 3.15 4.49 -7.66
CA ILE A 113 2.89 5.89 -7.97
C ILE A 113 2.56 6.03 -9.45
N SER A 114 1.54 6.80 -9.79
CA SER A 114 1.31 7.29 -11.15
C SER A 114 2.27 8.47 -11.37
N PHE A 115 3.30 8.28 -12.19
CA PHE A 115 4.34 9.29 -12.38
C PHE A 115 3.88 10.40 -13.34
N ASN A 116 3.57 10.03 -14.58
CA ASN A 116 3.01 10.93 -15.61
C ASN A 116 2.03 10.14 -16.50
N ASP A 117 1.66 10.65 -17.66
CA ASP A 117 0.72 9.98 -18.56
C ASP A 117 1.27 8.68 -19.16
N THR A 118 2.61 8.58 -19.32
CA THR A 118 3.28 7.42 -19.91
C THR A 118 3.70 6.39 -18.86
N TRP A 119 4.20 6.82 -17.69
CA TRP A 119 4.89 5.96 -16.76
C TRP A 119 4.16 5.76 -15.45
N SER A 120 4.10 4.52 -15.00
CA SER A 120 3.88 4.13 -13.60
C SER A 120 5.22 3.77 -12.97
N VAL A 121 5.34 3.94 -11.66
CA VAL A 121 6.58 3.65 -10.93
C VAL A 121 6.25 3.00 -9.59
N PHE A 122 7.03 2.01 -9.20
CA PHE A 122 7.04 1.49 -7.84
C PHE A 122 8.47 1.40 -7.33
N GLY A 123 8.61 1.42 -6.01
CA GLY A 123 9.93 1.39 -5.37
C GLY A 123 10.17 0.10 -4.60
N PHE A 124 11.44 -0.25 -4.45
CA PHE A 124 11.91 -1.24 -3.50
C PHE A 124 13.29 -0.86 -2.94
N ARG A 125 13.64 -1.45 -1.82
CA ARG A 125 14.96 -1.34 -1.19
C ARG A 125 15.36 -2.67 -0.56
N ALA A 126 16.61 -2.76 -0.10
CA ALA A 126 17.02 -3.90 0.72
C ALA A 126 16.12 -4.05 1.96
N LYS A 127 15.81 -5.29 2.30
CA LYS A 127 15.06 -5.63 3.51
C LYS A 127 15.98 -5.47 4.73
N THR A 128 15.57 -4.66 5.67
CA THR A 128 16.29 -4.45 6.93
C THR A 128 15.89 -5.48 7.99
N GLU A 129 16.68 -5.62 9.04
CA GLU A 129 16.31 -6.45 10.20
C GLU A 129 15.01 -5.98 10.87
N ALA A 130 14.70 -4.69 10.82
CA ALA A 130 13.44 -4.15 11.31
C ALA A 130 12.25 -4.63 10.47
N ASP A 131 12.42 -4.71 9.14
CA ASP A 131 11.39 -5.24 8.23
C ASP A 131 11.14 -6.72 8.52
N LYS A 132 12.21 -7.53 8.66
CA LYS A 132 12.10 -8.96 9.00
C LYS A 132 11.38 -9.18 10.34
N LYS A 133 11.71 -8.38 11.36
CA LYS A 133 11.03 -8.42 12.67
C LYS A 133 9.55 -8.03 12.57
N LYS A 134 9.21 -7.10 11.68
CA LYS A 134 7.83 -6.68 11.44
C LYS A 134 7.03 -7.76 10.71
N GLU A 135 7.62 -8.40 9.70
CA GLU A 135 7.01 -9.51 8.96
C GLU A 135 6.84 -10.77 9.82
N ALA A 136 7.80 -11.07 10.69
CA ALA A 136 7.74 -12.20 11.63
C ALA A 136 6.64 -12.04 12.70
N LYS A 137 6.15 -10.81 12.94
CA LYS A 137 4.98 -10.61 13.78
C LYS A 137 3.74 -11.00 12.96
N PRO A 138 2.96 -12.00 13.40
CA PRO A 138 1.72 -12.34 12.72
C PRO A 138 0.88 -11.06 12.64
N ASN A 139 0.55 -10.66 11.42
CA ASN A 139 -0.37 -9.54 11.19
C ASN A 139 -1.79 -10.06 11.48
N VAL A 140 -2.02 -10.41 12.74
CA VAL A 140 -3.33 -10.81 13.21
C VAL A 140 -4.15 -9.53 13.23
N ARG A 141 -4.95 -9.35 12.17
CA ARG A 141 -5.92 -8.26 12.17
C ARG A 141 -6.79 -8.42 13.41
N GLU A 142 -6.94 -7.37 14.19
CA GLU A 142 -7.70 -7.36 15.45
C GLU A 142 -9.09 -7.99 15.32
N ILE A 143 -9.68 -7.91 14.14
CA ILE A 143 -10.98 -8.52 13.84
C ILE A 143 -11.00 -10.04 14.07
N PHE A 144 -9.88 -10.74 13.88
CA PHE A 144 -9.83 -12.21 14.09
C PHE A 144 -9.89 -12.63 15.56
N ASN A 145 -9.76 -11.70 16.50
CA ASN A 145 -10.07 -11.94 17.91
C ASN A 145 -11.60 -12.02 18.17
N TRP A 146 -12.38 -11.53 17.21
CA TRP A 146 -13.83 -11.34 17.32
C TRP A 146 -14.65 -12.14 16.31
N VAL A 147 -14.00 -12.75 15.31
CA VAL A 147 -14.66 -13.55 14.28
C VAL A 147 -13.90 -14.84 14.00
N ASP A 148 -14.63 -15.92 13.77
CA ASP A 148 -14.11 -17.15 13.21
C ASP A 148 -14.58 -17.25 11.75
N PRO A 149 -13.68 -17.07 10.76
CA PRO A 149 -14.06 -17.10 9.35
C PRO A 149 -14.38 -18.52 8.85
N VAL A 150 -13.90 -19.57 9.53
CA VAL A 150 -14.15 -20.97 9.17
C VAL A 150 -15.54 -21.39 9.68
N ALA A 151 -15.77 -21.18 10.97
CA ALA A 151 -17.09 -21.47 11.60
C ALA A 151 -18.16 -20.41 11.24
N LYS A 152 -17.78 -19.30 10.59
CA LYS A 152 -18.66 -18.14 10.28
C LYS A 152 -19.39 -17.60 11.50
N THR A 153 -18.71 -17.57 12.65
CA THR A 153 -19.25 -17.05 13.90
C THR A 153 -18.62 -15.72 14.29
N VAL A 154 -19.34 -14.97 15.12
CA VAL A 154 -18.88 -13.68 15.65
C VAL A 154 -18.97 -13.68 17.18
N LYS A 155 -17.98 -13.09 17.84
CA LYS A 155 -17.98 -12.78 19.25
C LYS A 155 -18.14 -11.28 19.42
N LEU A 156 -19.10 -10.84 20.21
CA LEU A 156 -19.33 -9.41 20.42
C LEU A 156 -18.37 -8.84 21.47
N PRO A 157 -17.74 -7.69 21.22
CA PRO A 157 -17.11 -6.90 22.26
C PRO A 157 -18.13 -6.50 23.33
N THR A 158 -17.72 -6.43 24.58
CA THR A 158 -18.62 -6.18 25.73
C THR A 158 -19.43 -4.91 25.57
N ASP A 159 -18.80 -3.83 25.13
CA ASP A 159 -19.42 -2.52 24.92
C ASP A 159 -20.51 -2.55 23.83
N LEU A 160 -20.28 -3.28 22.73
CA LEU A 160 -21.29 -3.48 21.69
C LEU A 160 -22.41 -4.39 22.18
N ALA A 161 -22.09 -5.47 22.90
CA ALA A 161 -23.09 -6.38 23.46
C ALA A 161 -24.01 -5.66 24.43
N ASP A 162 -23.46 -4.76 25.27
CA ASP A 162 -24.24 -3.95 26.20
C ASP A 162 -25.14 -2.94 25.48
N ALA A 163 -24.65 -2.34 24.40
CA ALA A 163 -25.45 -1.45 23.58
C ALA A 163 -26.61 -2.16 22.90
N LEU A 164 -26.37 -3.34 22.32
CA LEU A 164 -27.41 -4.16 21.70
C LEU A 164 -28.43 -4.67 22.71
N ARG A 165 -28.02 -5.05 23.93
CA ARG A 165 -28.91 -5.48 25.00
C ARG A 165 -29.95 -4.42 25.38
N LYS A 166 -29.52 -3.13 25.32
CA LYS A 166 -30.39 -1.97 25.58
C LYS A 166 -31.31 -1.63 24.40
N ASN A 167 -31.04 -2.14 23.21
CA ASN A 167 -31.72 -1.81 21.96
C ASN A 167 -32.17 -3.09 21.26
N LYS A 168 -33.25 -3.70 21.78
CA LYS A 168 -33.74 -5.05 21.38
C LYS A 168 -34.08 -5.18 19.90
N LYS A 169 -34.66 -4.13 19.28
CA LYS A 169 -35.01 -4.13 17.85
C LYS A 169 -33.74 -4.17 17.01
N GLU A 170 -32.78 -3.36 17.35
CA GLU A 170 -31.49 -3.27 16.66
C GLU A 170 -30.65 -4.54 16.85
N ALA A 171 -30.74 -5.17 18.02
CA ALA A 171 -30.16 -6.48 18.29
C ALA A 171 -30.74 -7.56 17.35
N ALA A 172 -32.05 -7.63 17.21
CA ALA A 172 -32.71 -8.56 16.28
C ALA A 172 -32.27 -8.30 14.82
N ASN A 173 -32.17 -7.02 14.44
CA ASN A 173 -31.65 -6.64 13.10
C ASN A 173 -30.21 -7.10 12.93
N PHE A 174 -29.32 -6.90 13.93
CA PHE A 174 -27.93 -7.37 13.89
C PHE A 174 -27.88 -8.91 13.75
N ASP A 175 -28.71 -9.64 14.53
CA ASP A 175 -28.72 -11.11 14.50
C ASP A 175 -29.16 -11.66 13.14
N SER A 176 -30.03 -10.96 12.43
CA SER A 176 -30.48 -11.33 11.08
C SER A 176 -29.43 -11.08 9.98
N LEU A 177 -28.35 -10.34 10.27
CA LEU A 177 -27.31 -10.04 9.28
C LEU A 177 -26.50 -11.28 8.90
N SER A 178 -26.04 -11.31 7.65
CA SER A 178 -25.06 -12.30 7.22
C SER A 178 -23.74 -12.19 8.02
N PHE A 179 -22.96 -13.26 8.07
CA PHE A 179 -21.64 -13.26 8.70
C PHE A 179 -20.75 -12.12 8.18
N THR A 180 -20.75 -11.88 6.86
CA THR A 180 -19.97 -10.81 6.24
C THR A 180 -20.39 -9.44 6.78
N ASN A 181 -21.66 -9.17 6.85
CA ASN A 181 -22.19 -7.91 7.33
C ASN A 181 -21.92 -7.70 8.83
N LYS A 182 -22.09 -8.75 9.65
CA LYS A 182 -21.70 -8.73 11.07
C LYS A 182 -20.21 -8.41 11.24
N LYS A 183 -19.34 -9.05 10.44
CA LYS A 183 -17.91 -8.81 10.45
C LYS A 183 -17.57 -7.37 10.10
N GLU A 184 -18.25 -6.75 9.11
CA GLU A 184 -17.99 -5.36 8.74
C GLU A 184 -18.32 -4.38 9.87
N TYR A 185 -19.43 -4.58 10.59
CA TYR A 185 -19.76 -3.79 11.77
C TYR A 185 -18.71 -3.96 12.87
N LEU A 186 -18.32 -5.21 13.16
CA LEU A 186 -17.29 -5.50 14.17
C LEU A 186 -15.95 -4.86 13.78
N GLU A 187 -15.51 -5.03 12.54
CA GLU A 187 -14.24 -4.47 12.06
C GLU A 187 -14.25 -2.94 12.17
N TRP A 188 -15.36 -2.31 11.82
CA TRP A 188 -15.49 -0.85 11.96
C TRP A 188 -15.35 -0.41 13.41
N ILE A 189 -15.90 -1.14 14.38
CA ILE A 189 -15.83 -0.81 15.81
C ILE A 189 -14.43 -1.10 16.37
N VAL A 190 -13.89 -2.31 16.17
CA VAL A 190 -12.65 -2.74 16.83
C VAL A 190 -11.40 -2.07 16.28
N THR A 191 -11.44 -1.53 15.06
CA THR A 191 -10.34 -0.75 14.49
C THR A 191 -10.26 0.70 14.99
N ALA A 192 -11.17 1.13 15.85
CA ALA A 192 -11.12 2.44 16.47
C ALA A 192 -9.96 2.50 17.49
N LYS A 193 -9.01 3.41 17.26
CA LYS A 193 -7.82 3.56 18.12
C LYS A 193 -8.07 4.40 19.38
N ARG A 194 -9.13 5.19 19.40
CA ARG A 194 -9.51 6.08 20.52
C ARG A 194 -10.85 5.65 21.07
N ASP A 195 -11.01 5.71 22.38
CA ASP A 195 -12.24 5.29 23.06
C ASP A 195 -13.44 6.13 22.63
N GLU A 196 -13.27 7.44 22.43
CA GLU A 196 -14.33 8.33 21.95
C GLU A 196 -14.82 7.89 20.55
N THR A 197 -13.87 7.60 19.64
CA THR A 197 -14.21 7.13 18.29
C THR A 197 -14.93 5.78 18.34
N ARG A 198 -14.52 4.90 19.26
CA ARG A 198 -15.13 3.61 19.45
C ARG A 198 -16.57 3.75 19.96
N ALA A 199 -16.80 4.61 20.94
CA ALA A 199 -18.12 4.93 21.47
C ALA A 199 -19.05 5.51 20.39
N GLU A 200 -18.54 6.44 19.57
CA GLU A 200 -19.27 7.01 18.43
C GLU A 200 -19.65 5.94 17.40
N ARG A 201 -18.73 5.00 17.10
CA ARG A 201 -19.01 3.91 16.16
C ARG A 201 -20.05 2.94 16.70
N ILE A 202 -20.05 2.65 17.99
CA ILE A 202 -21.09 1.82 18.63
C ILE A 202 -22.45 2.52 18.54
N LYS A 203 -22.53 3.80 18.92
CA LYS A 203 -23.75 4.60 18.78
C LYS A 203 -24.23 4.61 17.32
N GLY A 204 -23.32 4.89 16.39
CA GLY A 204 -23.62 4.85 14.96
C GLY A 204 -24.03 3.47 14.44
N THR A 205 -23.60 2.38 15.07
CA THR A 205 -24.05 1.02 14.74
C THR A 205 -25.53 0.85 15.10
N ILE A 206 -25.93 1.25 16.31
CA ILE A 206 -27.33 1.19 16.74
C ILE A 206 -28.23 2.02 15.81
N GLU A 207 -27.83 3.25 15.49
CA GLU A 207 -28.58 4.10 14.56
C GLU A 207 -28.75 3.48 13.17
N ARG A 208 -27.70 2.87 12.62
CA ARG A 208 -27.71 2.21 11.29
C ARG A 208 -28.56 0.96 11.28
N LEU A 209 -28.44 0.13 12.30
CA LEU A 209 -29.28 -1.05 12.47
C LEU A 209 -30.76 -0.67 12.61
N GLY A 210 -31.08 0.43 13.32
CA GLY A 210 -32.45 0.96 13.41
C GLY A 210 -33.02 1.39 12.06
N LYS A 211 -32.15 1.85 11.15
CA LYS A 211 -32.50 2.20 9.75
C LYS A 211 -32.49 0.99 8.81
N GLY A 212 -32.18 -0.21 9.29
CA GLY A 212 -32.11 -1.43 8.48
C GLY A 212 -30.87 -1.55 7.59
N TRP A 213 -29.80 -0.80 7.87
CA TRP A 213 -28.56 -0.89 7.11
C TRP A 213 -27.85 -2.22 7.34
N LYS A 214 -27.47 -2.87 6.24
CA LYS A 214 -26.81 -4.18 6.31
C LYS A 214 -25.33 -4.08 6.72
N ASN A 215 -24.68 -2.95 6.47
CA ASN A 215 -23.29 -2.69 6.83
C ASN A 215 -23.08 -1.22 7.20
N PRO A 216 -21.93 -0.83 7.80
CA PRO A 216 -21.68 0.55 8.23
C PRO A 216 -21.68 1.60 7.12
N ARG A 217 -21.49 1.20 5.85
CA ARG A 217 -21.38 2.10 4.70
C ARG A 217 -22.67 2.21 3.89
N ASN A 218 -23.63 1.32 4.13
CA ASN A 218 -24.89 1.20 3.39
C ASN A 218 -24.70 0.96 1.88
N ILE A 219 -23.78 0.04 1.55
CA ILE A 219 -23.44 -0.37 0.16
C ILE A 219 -24.02 -1.76 -0.08
#